data_d215274c26725a79c0fec8d33d2359a7
#
_entry.id   d215274c26725a79c0fec8d33d2359a7
#
_cell.length_a   1.000
_cell.length_b   1.000
_cell.length_c   1.000
_cell.angle_alpha   90.00
_cell.angle_beta   90.00
_cell.angle_gamma   90.00
#
_symmetry.space_group_name_H-M   'P 1'
#
loop_
_entity.id
_entity.type
_entity.pdbx_description
1 polymer ?
#
loop_
_entity_poly.entity_id
_entity_poly.type
_entity_poly.pdbx_seq_one_letter_code
_entity_poly.pdbx_strand_id
1 'polypeptide(L)'
;FERLAWRVFSELSMPQPEILDDTGKIMVLRKLAGEKRDELQAFSAHLSQTGFMNEIKSMLSEFYQYGVTPELIREQMGKAEMTPLLLRKLEDMNVIYGAFREFTKERYITLEEILDVLCRVVERSRLLKNSVILLDGYTGFTPVQYRLIGLLMGLSRELYVTVTVPESVELYEEGKESDLFDMSR
;
A
#
# COMPACT_ATOMS: atom_id res chain seq x y z
N PHE A 1 1.70 -5.67 11.67
CA PHE A 1 1.88 -4.22 11.69
C PHE A 1 0.60 -3.47 12.11
N GLU A 2 -0.59 -3.85 11.64
CA GLU A 2 -1.85 -3.16 11.97
C GLU A 2 -2.13 -3.12 13.50
N ARG A 3 -1.95 -4.25 14.19
CA ARG A 3 -2.10 -4.28 15.66
C ARG A 3 -1.15 -3.32 16.37
N LEU A 4 0.06 -3.17 15.84
CA LEU A 4 1.03 -2.19 16.35
C LEU A 4 0.51 -0.77 16.15
N ALA A 5 -0.03 -0.47 14.97
CA ALA A 5 -0.59 0.83 14.66
C ALA A 5 -1.71 1.22 15.65
N TRP A 6 -2.69 0.32 15.86
CA TRP A 6 -3.78 0.56 16.80
C TRP A 6 -3.30 0.77 18.23
N ARG A 7 -2.26 0.04 18.64
CA ARG A 7 -1.68 0.17 19.97
C ARG A 7 -1.01 1.52 20.16
N VAL A 8 -0.27 2.00 19.16
CA VAL A 8 0.36 3.32 19.17
C VAL A 8 -0.69 4.44 19.10
N PHE A 9 -1.72 4.30 18.25
CA PHE A 9 -2.81 5.29 18.18
C PHE A 9 -3.55 5.42 19.51
N SER A 10 -3.82 4.29 20.16
CA SER A 10 -4.44 4.27 21.50
C SER A 10 -3.53 4.93 22.56
N GLU A 11 -2.23 4.60 22.56
CA GLU A 11 -1.25 5.23 23.45
C GLU A 11 -1.21 6.74 23.29
N LEU A 12 -1.26 7.21 22.06
CA LEU A 12 -1.20 8.65 21.74
C LEU A 12 -2.56 9.36 21.85
N SER A 13 -3.61 8.66 22.30
CA SER A 13 -4.98 9.18 22.36
C SER A 13 -5.45 9.79 21.04
N MET A 14 -5.02 9.20 19.92
CA MET A 14 -5.44 9.66 18.61
C MET A 14 -6.91 9.27 18.35
N PRO A 15 -7.70 10.14 17.70
CA PRO A 15 -9.01 9.75 17.24
C PRO A 15 -8.87 8.53 16.31
N GLN A 16 -9.74 7.54 16.50
CA GLN A 16 -9.76 6.39 15.61
C GLN A 16 -10.32 6.83 14.26
N PRO A 17 -9.55 6.70 13.17
CA PRO A 17 -10.07 7.04 11.85
C PRO A 17 -11.16 6.05 11.43
N GLU A 18 -12.14 6.52 10.68
CA GLU A 18 -13.10 5.64 10.02
C GLU A 18 -12.38 4.84 8.93
N ILE A 19 -12.38 3.51 9.09
CA ILE A 19 -11.75 2.63 8.11
C ILE A 19 -12.75 2.27 7.03
N LEU A 20 -12.34 2.47 5.79
CA LEU A 20 -13.05 1.98 4.64
C LEU A 20 -12.62 0.53 4.38
N ASP A 21 -13.48 -0.42 4.75
CA ASP A 21 -13.25 -1.84 4.48
C ASP A 21 -13.39 -2.19 2.99
N ASP A 22 -13.11 -3.42 2.63
CA ASP A 22 -13.18 -3.89 1.25
C ASP A 22 -14.56 -3.74 0.61
N THR A 23 -15.62 -3.93 1.38
CA THR A 23 -16.99 -3.74 0.90
C THR A 23 -17.27 -2.27 0.65
N GLY A 24 -16.90 -1.41 1.58
CA GLY A 24 -17.00 0.04 1.45
C GLY A 24 -16.19 0.56 0.26
N LYS A 25 -14.96 0.07 0.05
CA LYS A 25 -14.14 0.40 -1.14
C LYS A 25 -14.88 0.07 -2.43
N ILE A 26 -15.45 -1.14 -2.55
CA ILE A 26 -16.21 -1.54 -3.76
C ILE A 26 -17.43 -0.65 -3.97
N MET A 27 -18.16 -0.29 -2.94
CA MET A 27 -19.33 0.60 -3.04
C MET A 27 -18.93 1.99 -3.51
N VAL A 28 -17.89 2.56 -2.93
CA VAL A 28 -17.35 3.87 -3.33
C VAL A 28 -16.84 3.82 -4.76
N LEU A 29 -16.06 2.79 -5.13
CA LEU A 29 -15.55 2.65 -6.50
C LEU A 29 -16.67 2.54 -7.53
N ARG A 30 -17.72 1.77 -7.26
CA ARG A 30 -18.90 1.69 -8.15
C ARG A 30 -19.57 3.04 -8.35
N LYS A 31 -19.76 3.78 -7.26
CA LYS A 31 -20.34 5.12 -7.32
C LYS A 31 -19.48 6.04 -8.18
N LEU A 32 -18.19 6.15 -7.87
CA LEU A 32 -17.27 7.05 -8.57
C LEU A 32 -17.08 6.66 -10.04
N ALA A 33 -16.93 5.37 -10.34
CA ALA A 33 -16.84 4.90 -11.72
C ALA A 33 -18.13 5.17 -12.52
N GLY A 34 -19.29 5.11 -11.86
CA GLY A 34 -20.56 5.51 -12.46
C GLY A 34 -20.62 7.01 -12.76
N GLU A 35 -20.20 7.85 -11.82
CA GLU A 35 -20.13 9.32 -11.98
C GLU A 35 -19.13 9.74 -13.07
N LYS A 36 -18.03 8.99 -13.22
CA LYS A 36 -16.96 9.24 -14.19
C LYS A 36 -17.09 8.49 -15.50
N ARG A 37 -18.21 7.80 -15.72
CA ARG A 37 -18.39 6.89 -16.87
C ARG A 37 -18.05 7.51 -18.22
N ASP A 38 -18.42 8.77 -18.44
CA ASP A 38 -18.20 9.47 -19.70
C ASP A 38 -16.73 9.88 -19.92
N GLU A 39 -15.92 9.88 -18.85
CA GLU A 39 -14.48 10.12 -18.89
C GLU A 39 -13.69 8.83 -19.18
N LEU A 40 -14.32 7.64 -19.05
CA LEU A 40 -13.66 6.34 -19.18
C LEU A 40 -13.76 5.80 -20.62
N GLN A 41 -12.62 5.42 -21.20
CA GLN A 41 -12.53 4.92 -22.56
C GLN A 41 -12.54 3.39 -22.63
N ALA A 42 -11.72 2.72 -21.84
CA ALA A 42 -11.56 1.26 -21.84
C ALA A 42 -12.48 0.57 -20.82
N PHE A 43 -12.79 1.22 -19.69
CA PHE A 43 -13.51 0.61 -18.57
C PHE A 43 -15.02 0.80 -18.63
N SER A 44 -15.53 1.78 -19.38
CA SER A 44 -16.95 2.15 -19.42
C SER A 44 -17.91 1.00 -19.68
N ALA A 45 -17.52 0.03 -20.54
CA ALA A 45 -18.31 -1.15 -20.87
C ALA A 45 -18.32 -2.23 -19.79
N HIS A 46 -17.36 -2.20 -18.84
CA HIS A 46 -17.14 -3.25 -17.86
C HIS A 46 -17.62 -2.89 -16.45
N LEU A 47 -18.06 -1.66 -16.23
CA LEU A 47 -18.42 -1.13 -14.90
C LEU A 47 -19.52 -1.93 -14.19
N SER A 48 -20.41 -2.58 -14.92
CA SER A 48 -21.49 -3.42 -14.37
C SER A 48 -21.04 -4.82 -13.94
N GLN A 49 -19.84 -5.23 -14.32
CA GLN A 49 -19.32 -6.56 -14.02
C GLN A 49 -18.78 -6.60 -12.59
N THR A 50 -19.29 -7.52 -11.77
CA THR A 50 -18.90 -7.63 -10.34
C THR A 50 -17.42 -7.94 -10.16
N GLY A 51 -16.86 -8.85 -10.97
CA GLY A 51 -15.45 -9.20 -10.94
C GLY A 51 -14.54 -8.01 -11.27
N PHE A 52 -14.95 -7.17 -12.22
CA PHE A 52 -14.17 -6.03 -12.65
C PHE A 52 -13.94 -5.01 -11.52
N MET A 53 -14.96 -4.73 -10.71
CA MET A 53 -14.80 -3.84 -9.56
C MET A 53 -13.85 -4.41 -8.49
N ASN A 54 -13.81 -5.73 -8.33
CA ASN A 54 -12.84 -6.37 -7.45
C ASN A 54 -11.41 -6.22 -7.96
N GLU A 55 -11.19 -6.33 -9.27
CA GLU A 55 -9.86 -6.10 -9.87
C GLU A 55 -9.41 -4.65 -9.69
N ILE A 56 -10.28 -3.67 -9.94
CA ILE A 56 -10.00 -2.25 -9.67
C ILE A 56 -9.62 -2.05 -8.20
N LYS A 57 -10.40 -2.61 -7.26
CA LYS A 57 -10.10 -2.53 -5.83
C LYS A 57 -8.73 -3.12 -5.51
N SER A 58 -8.41 -4.31 -6.03
CA SER A 58 -7.12 -4.97 -5.78
C SER A 58 -5.96 -4.16 -6.31
N MET A 59 -6.08 -3.62 -7.52
CA MET A 59 -5.06 -2.76 -8.11
C MET A 59 -4.86 -1.48 -7.30
N LEU A 60 -5.92 -0.86 -6.78
CA LEU A 60 -5.80 0.29 -5.90
C LEU A 60 -5.09 -0.06 -4.59
N SER A 61 -5.41 -1.21 -3.99
CA SER A 61 -4.72 -1.68 -2.80
C SER A 61 -3.21 -1.87 -3.04
N GLU A 62 -2.83 -2.41 -4.19
CA GLU A 62 -1.42 -2.51 -4.60
C GLU A 62 -0.80 -1.11 -4.76
N PHE A 63 -1.48 -0.18 -5.42
CA PHE A 63 -0.98 1.19 -5.56
C PHE A 63 -0.68 1.84 -4.20
N TYR A 64 -1.57 1.68 -3.23
CA TYR A 64 -1.32 2.16 -1.87
C TYR A 64 -0.14 1.46 -1.21
N GLN A 65 -0.05 0.13 -1.32
CA GLN A 65 1.03 -0.66 -0.71
C GLN A 65 2.41 -0.28 -1.27
N TYR A 66 2.48 -0.01 -2.57
CA TYR A 66 3.73 0.33 -3.26
C TYR A 66 3.96 1.84 -3.39
N GLY A 67 3.11 2.67 -2.83
CA GLY A 67 3.24 4.12 -2.87
C GLY A 67 3.08 4.72 -4.27
N VAL A 68 2.38 4.00 -5.16
CA VAL A 68 2.05 4.51 -6.50
C VAL A 68 0.98 5.58 -6.37
N THR A 69 1.23 6.75 -6.93
CA THR A 69 0.27 7.87 -6.91
C THR A 69 -0.27 8.16 -8.32
N PRO A 70 -1.42 8.86 -8.45
CA PRO A 70 -1.90 9.28 -9.76
C PRO A 70 -0.88 10.10 -10.55
N GLU A 71 -0.05 10.88 -9.87
CA GLU A 71 1.02 11.68 -10.47
C GLU A 71 2.11 10.79 -11.06
N LEU A 72 2.52 9.75 -10.31
CA LEU A 72 3.52 8.78 -10.75
C LEU A 72 3.02 7.98 -11.96
N ILE A 73 1.75 7.59 -11.97
CA ILE A 73 1.13 6.90 -13.12
C ILE A 73 1.23 7.80 -14.37
N ARG A 74 0.85 9.08 -14.27
CA ARG A 74 0.94 10.03 -15.37
C ARG A 74 2.37 10.24 -15.88
N GLU A 75 3.32 10.31 -14.97
CA GLU A 75 4.73 10.44 -15.32
C GLU A 75 5.24 9.22 -16.10
N GLN A 76 4.86 8.01 -15.69
CA GLN A 76 5.26 6.78 -16.38
C GLN A 76 4.59 6.63 -17.75
N MET A 77 3.32 7.03 -17.89
CA MET A 77 2.63 7.05 -19.19
C MET A 77 3.34 7.94 -20.21
N GLY A 78 4.00 9.01 -19.76
CA GLY A 78 4.77 9.91 -20.65
C GLY A 78 6.15 9.41 -21.04
N LYS A 79 6.70 8.42 -20.33
CA LYS A 79 8.09 7.94 -20.51
C LYS A 79 8.20 6.60 -21.23
N ALA A 80 7.21 5.73 -21.10
CA ALA A 80 7.27 4.37 -21.60
C ALA A 80 6.58 4.21 -22.95
N GLU A 81 7.18 3.39 -23.84
CA GLU A 81 6.48 2.92 -25.03
C GLU A 81 5.40 1.93 -24.60
N MET A 82 4.16 2.36 -24.66
CA MET A 82 2.99 1.56 -24.26
C MET A 82 2.09 1.27 -25.46
N THR A 83 1.41 0.13 -25.43
CA THR A 83 0.36 -0.12 -26.41
C THR A 83 -0.81 0.84 -26.19
N PRO A 84 -1.52 1.26 -27.26
CA PRO A 84 -2.66 2.20 -27.11
C PRO A 84 -3.74 1.70 -26.15
N LEU A 85 -3.94 0.39 -26.05
CA LEU A 85 -4.88 -0.20 -25.11
C LEU A 85 -4.42 -0.07 -23.65
N LEU A 86 -3.14 -0.32 -23.40
CA LEU A 86 -2.58 -0.17 -22.03
C LEU A 86 -2.65 1.29 -21.59
N LEU A 87 -2.31 2.21 -22.48
CA LEU A 87 -2.39 3.64 -22.18
C LEU A 87 -3.81 4.06 -21.76
N ARG A 88 -4.85 3.68 -22.54
CA ARG A 88 -6.25 3.96 -22.19
C ARG A 88 -6.66 3.34 -20.84
N LYS A 89 -6.22 2.12 -20.55
CA LYS A 89 -6.51 1.47 -19.26
C LYS A 89 -5.86 2.22 -18.10
N LEU A 90 -4.64 2.69 -18.27
CA LEU A 90 -3.93 3.47 -17.24
C LEU A 90 -4.55 4.87 -17.05
N GLU A 91 -5.00 5.51 -18.14
CA GLU A 91 -5.75 6.75 -18.08
C GLU A 91 -7.04 6.59 -17.28
N ASP A 92 -7.85 5.58 -17.60
CA ASP A 92 -9.08 5.28 -16.88
C ASP A 92 -8.83 4.95 -15.40
N MET A 93 -7.79 4.15 -15.15
CA MET A 93 -7.38 3.82 -13.78
C MET A 93 -6.96 5.07 -13.01
N ASN A 94 -6.24 5.97 -13.65
CA ASN A 94 -5.81 7.24 -13.05
C ASN A 94 -7.00 8.15 -12.72
N VAL A 95 -8.04 8.19 -13.56
CA VAL A 95 -9.28 8.91 -13.29
C VAL A 95 -10.00 8.35 -12.06
N ILE A 96 -10.19 7.02 -12.01
CA ILE A 96 -10.86 6.36 -10.88
C ILE A 96 -10.04 6.53 -9.59
N TYR A 97 -8.73 6.34 -9.66
CA TYR A 97 -7.85 6.46 -8.50
C TYR A 97 -7.81 7.89 -7.94
N GLY A 98 -7.72 8.88 -8.80
CA GLY A 98 -7.78 10.28 -8.39
C GLY A 98 -9.11 10.64 -7.70
N ALA A 99 -10.23 10.19 -8.27
CA ALA A 99 -11.56 10.38 -7.70
C ALA A 99 -11.70 9.65 -6.34
N PHE A 100 -11.17 8.43 -6.22
CA PHE A 100 -11.19 7.66 -4.98
C PHE A 100 -10.38 8.35 -3.88
N ARG A 101 -9.17 8.81 -4.18
CA ARG A 101 -8.34 9.56 -3.22
C ARG A 101 -9.02 10.83 -2.74
N GLU A 102 -9.63 11.58 -3.63
CA GLU A 102 -10.34 12.81 -3.26
C GLU A 102 -11.58 12.51 -2.41
N PHE A 103 -12.31 11.43 -2.70
CA PHE A 103 -13.45 11.00 -1.90
C PHE A 103 -13.07 10.56 -0.49
N THR A 104 -11.98 9.82 -0.35
CA THR A 104 -11.52 9.29 0.96
C THR A 104 -10.79 10.33 1.79
N LYS A 105 -10.22 11.35 1.16
CA LYS A 105 -9.50 12.42 1.83
C LYS A 105 -10.34 13.03 2.95
N GLU A 106 -9.75 13.14 4.15
CA GLU A 106 -10.35 13.73 5.34
C GLU A 106 -11.56 12.97 5.95
N ARG A 107 -12.03 11.90 5.33
CA ARG A 107 -13.20 11.15 5.81
C ARG A 107 -12.84 9.73 6.24
N TYR A 108 -12.11 9.04 5.40
CA TYR A 108 -11.79 7.64 5.58
C TYR A 108 -10.29 7.40 5.41
N ILE A 109 -9.80 6.36 6.06
CA ILE A 109 -8.51 5.76 5.68
C ILE A 109 -8.74 4.33 5.23
N THR A 110 -7.92 3.86 4.33
CA THR A 110 -7.89 2.44 3.97
C THR A 110 -6.96 1.68 4.91
N LEU A 111 -7.10 0.35 4.96
CA LEU A 111 -6.21 -0.49 5.78
C LEU A 111 -4.74 -0.31 5.37
N GLU A 112 -4.49 -0.10 4.09
CA GLU A 112 -3.16 0.13 3.55
C GLU A 112 -2.56 1.46 4.05
N GLU A 113 -3.38 2.50 4.25
CA GLU A 113 -2.94 3.81 4.72
C GLU A 113 -2.64 3.85 6.23
N ILE A 114 -3.11 2.86 7.00
CA ILE A 114 -2.85 2.79 8.45
C ILE A 114 -1.34 2.84 8.74
N LEU A 115 -0.52 2.16 7.94
CA LEU A 115 0.93 2.15 8.13
C LEU A 115 1.57 3.49 7.80
N ASP A 116 1.04 4.21 6.83
CA ASP A 116 1.49 5.57 6.53
C ASP A 116 1.20 6.54 7.70
N VAL A 117 0.02 6.42 8.29
CA VAL A 117 -0.33 7.19 9.50
C VAL A 117 0.58 6.81 10.66
N LEU A 118 0.83 5.50 10.86
CA LEU A 118 1.74 5.02 11.89
C LEU A 118 3.15 5.60 11.72
N CYS A 119 3.71 5.58 10.50
CA CYS A 119 5.03 6.13 10.21
C CYS A 119 5.17 7.61 10.61
N ARG A 120 4.09 8.40 10.53
CA ARG A 120 4.12 9.84 10.90
C ARG A 120 4.15 10.08 12.41
N VAL A 121 3.72 9.11 13.21
CA VAL A 121 3.52 9.30 14.65
C VAL A 121 4.31 8.33 15.53
N VAL A 122 4.89 7.28 14.97
CA VAL A 122 5.54 6.19 15.71
C VAL A 122 6.67 6.66 16.62
N GLU A 123 7.41 7.67 16.23
CA GLU A 123 8.50 8.26 17.03
C GLU A 123 8.01 8.89 18.34
N ARG A 124 6.73 9.22 18.44
CA ARG A 124 6.10 9.75 19.65
C ARG A 124 5.74 8.68 20.67
N SER A 125 5.76 7.41 20.25
CA SER A 125 5.40 6.28 21.11
C SER A 125 6.44 6.06 22.21
N ARG A 126 6.01 6.12 23.44
CA ARG A 126 6.82 5.77 24.61
C ARG A 126 6.91 4.25 24.79
N LEU A 127 5.87 3.52 24.37
CA LEU A 127 5.79 2.07 24.43
C LEU A 127 6.88 1.41 23.58
N LEU A 128 7.18 2.01 22.44
CA LEU A 128 8.18 1.47 21.51
C LEU A 128 9.59 1.94 21.82
N LYS A 129 9.72 3.07 22.51
CA LYS A 129 11.01 3.61 22.90
C LYS A 129 11.73 2.64 23.84
N ASN A 130 12.96 2.27 23.47
CA ASN A 130 13.79 1.28 24.20
C ASN A 130 13.19 -0.14 24.28
N SER A 131 12.19 -0.46 23.45
CA SER A 131 11.65 -1.82 23.33
C SER A 131 12.61 -2.75 22.58
N VAL A 132 12.40 -4.06 22.71
CA VAL A 132 12.97 -5.07 21.82
C VAL A 132 11.86 -5.49 20.86
N ILE A 133 12.13 -5.40 19.57
CA ILE A 133 11.17 -5.72 18.51
C ILE A 133 11.67 -6.96 17.76
N LEU A 134 10.79 -7.92 17.58
CA LEU A 134 11.05 -9.12 16.79
C LEU A 134 10.04 -9.19 15.63
N LEU A 135 10.55 -9.23 14.40
CA LEU A 135 9.78 -9.47 13.18
C LEU A 135 10.11 -10.88 12.71
N ASP A 136 9.14 -11.77 12.83
CA ASP A 136 9.33 -13.20 12.52
C ASP A 136 8.31 -13.68 11.48
N GLY A 137 8.76 -14.57 10.58
CA GLY A 137 7.90 -15.23 9.60
C GLY A 137 7.49 -14.35 8.41
N TYR A 138 8.20 -13.28 8.12
CA TYR A 138 7.97 -12.46 6.93
C TYR A 138 8.75 -13.00 5.73
N THR A 139 8.09 -13.01 4.56
CA THR A 139 8.69 -13.41 3.28
C THR A 139 9.01 -12.21 2.38
N GLY A 140 8.58 -11.01 2.75
CA GLY A 140 8.84 -9.75 2.05
C GLY A 140 8.23 -8.58 2.80
N PHE A 141 8.69 -7.38 2.49
CA PHE A 141 8.15 -6.14 3.03
C PHE A 141 7.78 -5.19 1.91
N THR A 142 6.63 -4.53 2.06
CA THR A 142 6.26 -3.43 1.16
C THR A 142 7.10 -2.18 1.46
N PRO A 143 7.20 -1.21 0.54
CA PRO A 143 7.96 0.02 0.77
C PRO A 143 7.55 0.77 2.04
N VAL A 144 6.26 0.81 2.38
CA VAL A 144 5.81 1.44 3.63
C VAL A 144 6.24 0.66 4.87
N GLN A 145 6.29 -0.68 4.79
CA GLN A 145 6.80 -1.51 5.88
C GLN A 145 8.30 -1.32 6.06
N TYR A 146 9.09 -1.23 4.98
CA TYR A 146 10.52 -0.89 5.06
C TYR A 146 10.73 0.46 5.74
N ARG A 147 9.95 1.47 5.36
CA ARG A 147 10.03 2.79 6.00
C ARG A 147 9.71 2.70 7.50
N LEU A 148 8.66 1.96 7.87
CA LEU A 148 8.31 1.74 9.27
C LEU A 148 9.43 1.02 10.04
N ILE A 149 10.01 -0.03 9.46
CA ILE A 149 11.14 -0.78 10.06
C ILE A 149 12.31 0.16 10.31
N GLY A 150 12.65 1.03 9.35
CA GLY A 150 13.70 2.03 9.53
C GLY A 150 13.44 2.98 10.70
N LEU A 151 12.19 3.44 10.89
CA LEU A 151 11.79 4.25 12.03
C LEU A 151 11.87 3.46 13.35
N LEU A 152 11.44 2.20 13.35
CA LEU A 152 11.53 1.32 14.52
C LEU A 152 12.97 1.03 14.92
N MET A 153 13.88 0.87 13.97
CA MET A 153 15.33 0.71 14.24
C MET A 153 15.90 1.92 15.02
N GLY A 154 15.47 3.14 14.63
CA GLY A 154 15.92 4.35 15.33
C GLY A 154 15.30 4.55 16.72
N LEU A 155 14.14 3.95 16.97
CA LEU A 155 13.35 4.15 18.18
C LEU A 155 13.57 3.05 19.23
N SER A 156 13.66 1.80 18.80
CA SER A 156 13.80 0.63 19.66
C SER A 156 15.22 0.48 20.19
N ARG A 157 15.37 -0.30 21.28
CA ARG A 157 16.69 -0.69 21.80
C ARG A 157 17.35 -1.73 20.89
N GLU A 158 16.56 -2.67 20.41
CA GLU A 158 16.99 -3.77 19.54
C GLU A 158 15.85 -4.14 18.61
N LEU A 159 16.20 -4.44 17.34
CA LEU A 159 15.26 -4.94 16.35
C LEU A 159 15.87 -6.18 15.69
N TYR A 160 15.12 -7.28 15.73
CA TYR A 160 15.49 -8.55 15.10
C TYR A 160 14.51 -8.85 13.97
N VAL A 161 15.05 -9.24 12.83
CA VAL A 161 14.24 -9.71 11.68
C VAL A 161 14.73 -11.10 11.31
N THR A 162 13.83 -12.09 11.35
CA THR A 162 14.14 -13.42 10.83
C THR A 162 13.77 -13.48 9.37
N VAL A 163 14.63 -14.07 8.56
CA VAL A 163 14.38 -14.31 7.14
C VAL A 163 14.58 -15.79 6.85
N THR A 164 13.71 -16.33 5.98
CA THR A 164 13.83 -17.70 5.52
C THR A 164 14.71 -17.72 4.28
N VAL A 165 15.83 -18.44 4.34
CA VAL A 165 16.74 -18.60 3.22
C VAL A 165 16.91 -20.10 2.90
N PRO A 166 17.12 -20.49 1.63
CA PRO A 166 17.48 -21.85 1.28
C PRO A 166 18.85 -22.20 1.88
N GLU A 167 19.02 -23.46 2.27
CA GLU A 167 20.28 -23.96 2.84
C GLU A 167 21.50 -23.78 1.91
N SER A 168 21.25 -23.68 0.60
CA SER A 168 22.28 -23.50 -0.45
C SER A 168 22.66 -22.04 -0.72
N VAL A 169 22.05 -21.06 -0.05
CA VAL A 169 22.36 -19.64 -0.27
C VAL A 169 23.53 -19.23 0.61
N GLU A 170 24.65 -18.84 -0.03
CA GLU A 170 25.71 -18.14 0.65
C GLU A 170 25.25 -16.71 1.00
N LEU A 171 25.13 -16.46 2.30
CA LEU A 171 24.84 -15.11 2.83
C LEU A 171 26.01 -14.21 2.43
N TYR A 172 25.71 -13.11 1.75
CA TYR A 172 26.67 -12.09 1.26
C TYR A 172 27.21 -12.24 -0.18
N GLU A 173 26.68 -13.13 -1.03
CA GLU A 173 26.91 -13.03 -2.48
C GLU A 173 26.07 -11.91 -3.09
N GLU A 174 26.73 -10.88 -3.63
CA GLU A 174 26.05 -9.87 -4.45
C GLU A 174 25.72 -10.44 -5.84
N GLY A 175 24.47 -10.29 -6.27
CA GLY A 175 24.16 -10.31 -7.71
C GLY A 175 23.41 -11.49 -8.28
N LYS A 176 22.86 -12.43 -7.52
CA LYS A 176 21.92 -13.44 -8.05
C LYS A 176 20.49 -13.13 -7.59
N GLU A 177 19.66 -12.64 -8.52
CA GLU A 177 18.24 -12.50 -8.31
C GLU A 177 17.60 -13.87 -8.08
N SER A 178 16.90 -14.03 -6.95
CA SER A 178 16.04 -15.16 -6.65
C SER A 178 14.69 -14.60 -6.23
N ASP A 179 13.71 -14.71 -7.09
CA ASP A 179 12.35 -14.16 -6.91
C ASP A 179 11.67 -14.59 -5.58
N LEU A 180 12.08 -15.70 -4.99
CA LEU A 180 11.47 -16.26 -3.78
C LEU A 180 12.10 -15.77 -2.46
N PHE A 181 13.32 -15.21 -2.51
CA PHE A 181 14.09 -14.88 -1.30
C PHE A 181 14.74 -13.48 -1.36
N ASP A 182 14.15 -12.57 -2.10
CA ASP A 182 14.64 -11.19 -2.24
C ASP A 182 14.85 -10.44 -0.92
N MET A 183 14.14 -10.85 0.14
CA MET A 183 14.31 -10.30 1.48
C MET A 183 15.65 -10.61 2.15
N SER A 184 16.35 -11.64 1.69
CA SER A 184 17.61 -12.08 2.31
C SER A 184 18.85 -11.32 1.82
N ARG A 185 18.67 -10.32 0.96
CA ARG A 185 19.72 -9.55 0.31
C ARG A 185 19.78 -8.09 0.69
#